data_3dcd64a34f9715574a469372432bf353
#
_entry.id   3dcd64a34f9715574a469372432bf353
#
_cell.length_a   1.000
_cell.length_b   1.000
_cell.length_c   1.000
_cell.angle_alpha   90.00
_cell.angle_beta   90.00
_cell.angle_gamma   90.00
#
_symmetry.space_group_name_H-M   'P 1'
#
loop_
_entity.id
_entity.type
_entity.pdbx_description
1 polymer ?
#
loop_
_entity_poly.entity_id
_entity_poly.type
_entity_poly.pdbx_seq_one_letter_code
_entity_poly.pdbx_strand_id
1 'polypeptide(L)' 'MLVLTRKSNQSIMIGDEIEVSVLAVMGEKVRIGIQAPRSVPVFRKEVYLEIHQEDSDKAREEVDDALERLKSSESGNK' A
#
# COMPACT_ATOMS: atom_id res chain seq x y z
N MET A 1 -8.51 9.17 2.03
CA MET A 1 -7.50 8.17 2.44
C MET A 1 -7.36 8.18 3.96
N LEU A 2 -7.26 7.02 4.55
CA LEU A 2 -6.99 6.93 5.98
C LEU A 2 -5.48 7.01 6.22
N VAL A 3 -5.07 7.90 7.09
CA VAL A 3 -3.66 8.06 7.44
C VAL A 3 -3.49 7.72 8.91
N LEU A 4 -2.53 6.84 9.20
CA LEU A 4 -2.25 6.39 10.56
C LEU A 4 -0.77 6.58 10.86
N THR A 5 -0.48 6.87 12.13
CA THR A 5 0.89 6.93 12.63
C THR A 5 1.17 5.71 13.50
N ARG A 6 2.21 4.97 13.18
CA ARG A 6 2.62 3.81 13.97
C ARG A 6 4.10 3.89 14.29
N LYS A 7 4.45 3.38 15.45
CA LYS A 7 5.84 3.22 15.86
C LYS A 7 6.31 1.81 15.54
N SER A 8 7.61 1.57 15.66
CA SER A 8 8.12 0.20 15.47
C SER A 8 7.45 -0.76 16.45
N ASN A 9 7.24 -1.97 15.99
CA ASN A 9 6.54 -3.04 16.70
C ASN A 9 5.04 -2.80 16.91
N GLN A 10 4.46 -1.87 16.18
CA GLN A 10 3.02 -1.66 16.18
C GLN A 10 2.39 -2.13 14.89
N SER A 11 1.14 -2.53 14.95
CA SER A 11 0.44 -3.13 13.81
C SER A 11 -0.88 -2.43 13.54
N ILE A 12 -1.39 -2.68 12.32
CA ILE A 12 -2.68 -2.20 11.85
C ILE A 12 -3.43 -3.41 11.32
N MET A 13 -4.70 -3.52 11.66
CA MET A 13 -5.55 -4.55 11.06
C MET A 13 -6.35 -3.96 9.91
N ILE A 14 -6.40 -4.69 8.81
CA ILE A 14 -7.26 -4.36 7.67
C ILE A 14 -8.26 -5.51 7.53
N GLY A 15 -9.49 -5.25 7.92
CA GLY A 15 -10.44 -6.32 8.08
C GLY A 15 -10.01 -7.25 9.21
N ASP A 16 -10.36 -8.52 9.10
CA ASP A 16 -10.03 -9.52 10.10
C ASP A 16 -8.82 -10.38 9.72
N GLU A 17 -8.39 -10.29 8.48
CA GLU A 17 -7.42 -11.24 7.92
C GLU A 17 -6.06 -10.63 7.58
N ILE A 18 -5.98 -9.33 7.44
CA ILE A 18 -4.75 -8.69 7.03
C ILE A 18 -4.17 -7.88 8.17
N GLU A 19 -2.92 -8.18 8.50
CA GLU A 19 -2.19 -7.44 9.51
C GLU A 19 -0.96 -6.80 8.88
N VAL A 20 -0.80 -5.49 9.10
CA VAL A 20 0.36 -4.75 8.64
C VAL A 20 1.14 -4.31 9.87
N SER A 21 2.39 -4.70 9.96
CA SER A 21 3.24 -4.42 11.10
C SER A 21 4.43 -3.55 10.71
N VAL A 22 4.75 -2.58 11.54
CA VAL A 22 5.98 -1.82 11.39
C VAL A 22 7.06 -2.54 12.19
N LEU A 23 8.00 -3.18 11.50
CA LEU A 23 9.03 -3.99 12.15
C LEU A 23 10.20 -3.12 12.62
N ALA A 24 10.58 -2.15 11.81
CA ALA A 24 11.70 -1.26 12.15
C ALA A 24 11.60 0.02 11.33
N VAL A 25 12.11 1.09 11.90
CA VAL A 25 12.23 2.38 11.22
C VAL A 25 13.70 2.78 11.28
N MET A 26 14.30 2.96 10.11
CA MET A 26 15.71 3.30 9.99
C MET A 26 15.87 4.47 9.04
N GLY A 27 15.88 5.69 9.58
CA GLY A 27 15.96 6.89 8.77
C GLY A 27 14.77 6.99 7.82
N GLU A 28 15.05 6.98 6.53
CA GLU A 28 14.01 7.04 5.50
C GLU A 28 13.46 5.67 5.14
N LYS A 29 14.04 4.62 5.67
CA LYS A 29 13.62 3.26 5.37
C LYS A 29 12.73 2.71 6.47
N VAL A 30 11.65 2.08 6.08
CA VAL A 30 10.73 1.44 7.01
C VAL A 30 10.59 -0.01 6.61
N ARG A 31 10.75 -0.89 7.58
CA ARG A 31 10.57 -2.32 7.37
C ARG A 31 9.15 -2.68 7.77
N ILE A 32 8.38 -3.20 6.83
CA ILE A 32 6.97 -3.50 7.02
C ILE A 32 6.76 -5.00 6.82
N GLY A 33 6.09 -5.62 7.78
CA GLY A 33 5.64 -7.00 7.65
C GLY A 33 4.15 -7.02 7.32
N ILE A 34 3.76 -7.87 6.40
CA ILE A 34 2.35 -7.99 6.01
C ILE A 34 1.96 -9.45 6.12
N GLN A 35 0.90 -9.70 6.88
CA GLN A 35 0.29 -11.00 7.01
C GLN A 35 -1.07 -10.96 6.32
N ALA A 36 -1.25 -11.79 5.32
CA ALA A 36 -2.47 -11.82 4.52
C ALA A 36 -2.77 -13.24 4.07
N PRO A 37 -4.04 -13.59 3.81
CA PRO A 37 -4.38 -14.90 3.27
C PRO A 37 -3.81 -15.07 1.87
N ARG A 38 -3.62 -16.32 1.46
CA ARG A 38 -3.03 -16.65 0.15
C ARG A 38 -3.87 -16.12 -1.03
N SER A 39 -5.14 -15.91 -0.80
CA SER A 39 -6.03 -15.38 -1.83
C SER A 39 -5.77 -13.91 -2.14
N VAL A 40 -5.06 -13.22 -1.26
CA VAL A 40 -4.74 -11.81 -1.45
C VAL A 40 -3.25 -11.68 -1.71
N PRO A 41 -2.83 -11.48 -2.97
CA PRO A 41 -1.42 -11.29 -3.28
C PRO A 41 -0.94 -9.94 -2.76
N VAL A 42 0.30 -9.90 -2.27
CA VAL A 42 0.90 -8.69 -1.73
C VAL A 42 2.08 -8.31 -2.60
N PHE A 43 2.02 -7.10 -3.16
CA PHE A 43 3.07 -6.59 -4.03
C PHE A 43 3.53 -5.23 -3.56
N ARG A 44 4.82 -4.96 -3.72
CA ARG A 44 5.27 -3.58 -3.70
C ARG A 44 4.72 -2.90 -4.95
N LYS A 45 4.43 -1.63 -4.85
CA LYS A 45 3.78 -0.90 -5.93
C LYS A 45 4.59 -0.93 -7.23
N GLU A 46 5.89 -0.74 -7.15
CA GLU A 46 6.76 -0.78 -8.33
C GLU A 46 6.74 -2.14 -9.02
N VAL A 47 6.63 -3.23 -8.26
CA VAL A 47 6.50 -4.58 -8.81
C VAL A 47 5.12 -4.79 -9.40
N TYR A 48 4.09 -4.30 -8.74
CA TYR A 48 2.73 -4.37 -9.22
C TYR A 48 2.59 -3.70 -10.59
N LEU A 49 3.17 -2.54 -10.74
CA LEU A 49 3.14 -1.82 -12.01
C LEU A 49 3.85 -2.58 -13.12
N GLU A 50 4.96 -3.24 -12.84
CA GLU A 50 5.66 -4.06 -13.81
C GLU A 50 4.82 -5.26 -14.26
N ILE A 51 4.18 -5.94 -13.33
CA ILE A 51 3.35 -7.11 -13.63
C ILE A 51 2.19 -6.74 -14.54
N HIS A 52 1.60 -5.56 -14.34
CA HIS A 52 0.45 -5.10 -15.09
C HIS A 52 0.80 -4.27 -16.32
N GLN A 53 2.08 -4.14 -16.61
CA GLN A 53 2.55 -3.34 -17.73
C GLN A 53 2.06 -3.86 -19.08
N GLU A 54 1.87 -5.17 -19.20
CA GLU A 54 1.41 -5.80 -20.44
C GLU A 54 -0.08 -5.56 -20.72
N ASP A 55 -0.84 -5.17 -19.73
CA ASP A 55 -2.27 -4.89 -19.90
C ASP A 55 -2.51 -3.51 -20.49
N SER A 56 -1.49 -2.95 -21.07
CA SER A 56 -1.52 -1.76 -21.91
C SER A 56 -2.00 -0.49 -21.22
N ASP A 57 -2.36 0.47 -22.03
CA ASP A 57 -2.72 1.81 -21.58
C ASP A 57 -3.90 1.84 -20.62
N LYS A 58 -4.79 0.88 -20.72
CA LYS A 58 -5.97 0.83 -19.88
C LYS A 58 -5.63 0.57 -18.40
N ALA A 59 -4.71 -0.37 -18.17
CA ALA A 59 -4.26 -0.65 -16.82
C ALA A 59 -3.49 0.53 -16.25
N ARG A 60 -2.71 1.21 -17.07
CA ARG A 60 -2.01 2.41 -16.67
C ARG A 60 -2.96 3.52 -16.28
N GLU A 61 -4.00 3.72 -17.05
CA GLU A 61 -5.02 4.72 -16.75
C GLU A 61 -5.68 4.43 -15.41
N GLU A 62 -6.00 3.19 -15.13
CA GLU A 62 -6.60 2.80 -13.86
C GLU A 62 -5.66 3.07 -12.69
N VAL A 63 -4.38 2.76 -12.85
CA VAL A 63 -3.39 2.99 -11.81
C VAL A 63 -3.17 4.48 -11.59
N ASP A 64 -3.06 5.25 -12.66
CA ASP A 64 -2.88 6.70 -12.55
C ASP A 64 -4.08 7.35 -11.89
N ASP A 65 -5.28 6.92 -12.26
CA ASP A 65 -6.50 7.42 -11.66
C ASP A 65 -6.54 7.10 -10.17
N ALA A 66 -6.17 5.90 -9.78
CA ALA A 66 -6.10 5.51 -8.38
C ALA A 66 -5.09 6.36 -7.62
N LEU A 67 -3.93 6.63 -8.22
CA LEU A 67 -2.93 7.48 -7.60
C LEU A 67 -3.44 8.91 -7.41
N GLU A 68 -4.14 9.45 -8.38
CA GLU A 68 -4.73 10.77 -8.26
C GLU A 68 -5.78 10.81 -7.16
N ARG A 69 -6.60 9.79 -7.06
CA ARG A 69 -7.59 9.67 -5.99
C ARG A 69 -6.92 9.64 -4.63
N LEU A 70 -5.84 8.91 -4.51
CA LEU A 70 -5.09 8.85 -3.26
C LEU A 70 -4.51 10.21 -2.90
N LYS A 71 -3.95 10.92 -3.85
CA LYS A 71 -3.43 12.27 -3.62
C LYS A 71 -4.53 13.23 -3.20
N SER A 72 -5.67 13.18 -3.86
CA SER A 72 -6.82 14.00 -3.50
C SER A 72 -7.30 13.69 -2.09
N SER A 73 -7.34 12.40 -1.73
CA SER A 73 -7.73 11.98 -0.40
C SER A 73 -6.76 12.48 0.67
N GLU A 74 -5.47 12.44 0.39
CA GLU A 74 -4.47 12.97 1.31
C GLU A 74 -4.68 14.47 1.53
N SER A 75 -4.91 15.20 0.45
CA SER A 75 -5.18 16.63 0.55
C SER A 75 -6.45 16.91 1.35
N GLY A 76 -7.46 16.09 1.16
CA GLY A 76 -8.73 16.25 1.87
C GLY A 76 -8.64 15.90 3.34
N ASN A 77 -7.71 15.04 3.73
CA ASN A 77 -7.54 14.59 5.11
C ASN A 77 -6.63 15.48 5.93
N LYS A 78 -6.02 16.43 5.30
CA LYS A 78 -5.18 17.39 5.99
C LYS A 78 -5.98 18.60 6.39
#